data_d9117b400c84e1ffdabbd70aaa50b5ca
#
_entry.id   d9117b400c84e1ffdabbd70aaa50b5ca
#
_cell.length_a   1.000
_cell.length_b   1.000
_cell.length_c   1.000
_cell.angle_alpha   90.00
_cell.angle_beta   90.00
_cell.angle_gamma   90.00
#
_symmetry.space_group_name_H-M   'P 1'
#
loop_
_entity.id
_entity.type
_entity.pdbx_description
1 polymer ?
#
loop_
_entity_poly.entity_id
_entity_poly.type
_entity_poly.pdbx_seq_one_letter_code
_entity_poly.pdbx_strand_id
1 'polypeptide(L)'
;MIVTGHRGSTTLAVVGVTISSRPTGSNDLSGCWIDSERQDAVDEPDRHDITSTMDRPFTVAILDYNRKVNTQSPSTTCDSGPSQERWYAAIWQYVSSVLIILLSLGAGLVNAVAQSQTRAYVTNLSGTVSVIDTTTNTVVATIPVGIFPSGVAVTPDGTRVYVTNIFNSISVIDAATNIVVVTIPSGQFPTGIAITPDGTRAYVVNQFVTNQGNNTVSVIDTMTNAIVATISVGLGPSAIAITPDGTRAYVPDQQDSIISVIDTATNTVVTTIPARGTSGIAITPDGTQAYVTSPGAGTVSVINTATSTIVATISLGTNRNPFGVAITPDGTRAYVTISFPNNLVSIIDTATNTVVATIPVGVAPDGVAITPGGSRAYVTNDDSDTVSVIDTATNNVVATVPVGSGPVAVAITPIPPTPTDKDQCKHHGYLKFGPPAGPFRNQGQCVSYVEHH
;
A
#
# COMPACT_ATOMS: atom_id res chain seq x y z
N MET A 1 6.29 -32.56 -18.84
CA MET A 1 6.06 -31.27 -18.22
C MET A 1 7.41 -30.65 -17.88
N ILE A 2 7.86 -29.69 -18.65
CA ILE A 2 9.13 -29.02 -18.39
C ILE A 2 8.75 -27.57 -18.08
N VAL A 3 9.11 -27.10 -16.89
CA VAL A 3 8.91 -25.70 -16.47
C VAL A 3 10.24 -25.01 -16.62
N THR A 4 10.35 -24.10 -17.59
CA THR A 4 11.50 -23.20 -17.71
C THR A 4 11.05 -21.81 -17.33
N GLY A 5 11.54 -21.30 -16.20
CA GLY A 5 11.31 -19.92 -15.75
C GLY A 5 12.42 -19.01 -16.27
N HIS A 6 12.06 -18.00 -17.05
CA HIS A 6 12.92 -16.85 -17.31
C HIS A 6 12.30 -15.62 -16.61
N ARG A 7 13.16 -14.78 -16.01
CA ARG A 7 12.78 -13.59 -15.25
C ARG A 7 11.88 -12.68 -16.12
N GLY A 8 10.63 -12.49 -15.68
CA GLY A 8 9.77 -11.41 -16.16
C GLY A 8 8.51 -11.80 -16.94
N SER A 9 8.22 -13.10 -17.17
CA SER A 9 6.93 -13.50 -17.76
C SER A 9 6.70 -14.99 -17.54
N THR A 10 5.62 -15.35 -16.86
CA THR A 10 5.23 -16.76 -16.68
C THR A 10 4.28 -17.13 -17.82
N THR A 11 4.83 -17.69 -18.89
CA THR A 11 4.03 -18.27 -19.97
C THR A 11 3.86 -19.76 -19.65
N LEU A 12 2.65 -20.20 -19.37
CA LEU A 12 2.30 -21.61 -19.22
C LEU A 12 2.07 -22.20 -20.61
N ALA A 13 3.08 -22.90 -21.15
CA ALA A 13 2.93 -23.68 -22.38
C ALA A 13 2.55 -25.12 -22.01
N VAL A 14 1.35 -25.56 -22.40
CA VAL A 14 0.95 -26.94 -22.31
C VAL A 14 1.44 -27.64 -23.59
N VAL A 15 2.54 -28.39 -23.48
CA VAL A 15 3.03 -29.24 -24.57
C VAL A 15 2.31 -30.54 -24.49
N GLY A 16 1.68 -30.97 -25.58
CA GLY A 16 1.00 -32.27 -25.69
C GLY A 16 1.92 -33.45 -25.38
N VAL A 17 1.47 -34.34 -24.50
CA VAL A 17 2.18 -35.56 -24.17
C VAL A 17 1.87 -36.61 -25.25
N THR A 18 2.83 -36.88 -26.10
CA THR A 18 2.75 -38.04 -27.03
C THR A 18 3.34 -39.24 -26.31
N ILE A 19 2.50 -40.21 -25.95
CA ILE A 19 2.95 -41.49 -25.39
C ILE A 19 3.16 -42.45 -26.56
N SER A 20 4.41 -42.69 -26.93
CA SER A 20 4.78 -43.76 -27.86
C SER A 20 5.12 -45.02 -27.08
N SER A 21 4.30 -46.03 -27.14
CA SER A 21 4.64 -47.36 -26.65
C SER A 21 5.32 -48.17 -27.77
N ARG A 22 6.61 -48.47 -27.65
CA ARG A 22 7.25 -49.50 -28.45
C ARG A 22 7.01 -50.83 -27.77
N PRO A 23 6.47 -51.85 -28.46
CA PRO A 23 6.52 -53.24 -27.98
C PRO A 23 7.86 -53.86 -28.36
N THR A 24 8.60 -54.33 -27.37
CA THR A 24 9.70 -55.29 -27.57
C THR A 24 9.14 -56.71 -27.43
N GLY A 25 9.23 -57.48 -28.49
CA GLY A 25 8.96 -58.92 -28.39
C GLY A 25 8.06 -59.48 -29.51
N SER A 26 8.68 -60.21 -30.39
CA SER A 26 8.13 -61.01 -31.50
C SER A 26 6.89 -61.81 -31.11
N ASN A 27 5.81 -61.68 -31.87
CA ASN A 27 5.16 -62.78 -32.62
C ASN A 27 3.88 -62.27 -33.25
N ASP A 28 3.86 -62.39 -34.54
CA ASP A 28 2.76 -62.56 -35.49
C ASP A 28 1.32 -62.32 -34.99
N LEU A 29 0.71 -61.20 -35.38
CA LEU A 29 -0.73 -61.05 -35.65
C LEU A 29 -0.90 -60.02 -36.74
N SER A 30 -1.21 -60.50 -37.91
CA SER A 30 -1.64 -59.76 -39.09
C SER A 30 -2.94 -58.98 -38.80
N GLY A 31 -2.96 -57.71 -39.15
CA GLY A 31 -4.16 -57.03 -39.58
C GLY A 31 -4.84 -56.10 -38.58
N CYS A 32 -4.46 -54.87 -38.68
CA CYS A 32 -5.35 -53.68 -38.74
C CYS A 32 -4.46 -52.42 -38.73
N TRP A 33 -4.16 -51.92 -39.87
CA TRP A 33 -3.54 -50.61 -40.06
C TRP A 33 -4.64 -49.63 -40.41
N ILE A 34 -4.75 -48.53 -39.67
CA ILE A 34 -5.48 -47.37 -40.10
C ILE A 34 -4.43 -46.38 -40.60
N ASP A 35 -4.37 -46.27 -41.89
CA ASP A 35 -3.57 -45.29 -42.63
C ASP A 35 -4.30 -43.93 -42.51
N SER A 36 -3.66 -42.95 -41.94
CA SER A 36 -4.13 -41.57 -41.97
C SER A 36 -3.05 -40.65 -42.47
N GLU A 37 -2.71 -40.81 -43.75
CA GLU A 37 -2.10 -39.73 -44.53
C GLU A 37 -3.21 -39.04 -45.37
N ARG A 38 -3.62 -37.88 -44.98
CA ARG A 38 -4.06 -36.81 -45.87
C ARG A 38 -3.67 -35.48 -45.27
N GLN A 39 -2.58 -34.93 -45.72
CA GLN A 39 -2.29 -33.53 -45.72
C GLN A 39 -3.20 -32.86 -46.75
N ASP A 40 -4.12 -32.03 -46.34
CA ASP A 40 -4.71 -31.03 -47.18
C ASP A 40 -4.27 -29.66 -46.61
N ALA A 41 -3.52 -28.96 -47.45
CA ALA A 41 -3.12 -27.58 -47.27
C ALA A 41 -4.36 -26.71 -47.25
N VAL A 42 -4.47 -25.86 -46.26
CA VAL A 42 -5.41 -24.73 -46.26
C VAL A 42 -4.62 -23.44 -46.08
N ASP A 43 -4.82 -22.54 -47.03
CA ASP A 43 -4.24 -21.23 -47.25
C ASP A 43 -4.24 -20.35 -45.96
N GLU A 44 -3.15 -19.59 -45.83
CA GLU A 44 -3.07 -18.42 -44.94
C GLU A 44 -4.07 -17.34 -45.36
N PRO A 45 -4.75 -16.71 -44.43
CA PRO A 45 -5.16 -15.34 -44.61
C PRO A 45 -4.52 -14.41 -43.58
N ASP A 46 -3.90 -13.40 -44.15
CA ASP A 46 -3.68 -12.03 -43.67
C ASP A 46 -3.48 -11.75 -42.19
N ARG A 47 -2.27 -11.26 -41.91
CA ARG A 47 -1.91 -10.46 -40.76
C ARG A 47 -2.77 -9.19 -40.71
N HIS A 48 -3.67 -9.11 -39.75
CA HIS A 48 -4.15 -7.84 -39.23
C HIS A 48 -3.78 -7.69 -37.79
N ASP A 49 -3.08 -6.59 -37.55
CA ASP A 49 -2.75 -5.92 -36.30
C ASP A 49 -3.94 -5.97 -35.32
N ILE A 50 -3.73 -6.53 -34.13
CA ILE A 50 -4.64 -6.38 -33.00
C ILE A 50 -3.84 -5.88 -31.80
N THR A 51 -3.69 -4.56 -31.74
CA THR A 51 -3.52 -3.82 -30.50
C THR A 51 -4.92 -3.59 -29.94
N SER A 52 -5.16 -4.02 -28.73
CA SER A 52 -5.96 -3.41 -27.67
C SER A 52 -6.85 -4.38 -26.88
N THR A 53 -6.82 -4.16 -25.57
CA THR A 53 -7.79 -4.48 -24.52
C THR A 53 -7.91 -5.93 -24.07
N MET A 54 -7.11 -6.27 -23.04
CA MET A 54 -7.44 -7.31 -22.08
C MET A 54 -8.43 -6.75 -21.06
N ASP A 55 -9.69 -7.07 -21.27
CA ASP A 55 -10.71 -6.95 -20.23
C ASP A 55 -11.75 -8.05 -20.45
N ARG A 56 -11.51 -9.24 -19.85
CA ARG A 56 -12.55 -10.25 -19.56
C ARG A 56 -11.99 -11.39 -18.69
N PRO A 57 -12.77 -11.94 -17.75
CA PRO A 57 -12.36 -13.05 -16.91
C PRO A 57 -12.19 -14.33 -17.74
N PHE A 58 -11.17 -15.13 -17.36
CA PHE A 58 -10.88 -16.41 -17.99
C PHE A 58 -12.09 -17.34 -17.93
N THR A 59 -12.66 -17.63 -19.08
CA THR A 59 -13.63 -18.72 -19.25
C THR A 59 -12.86 -19.93 -19.77
N VAL A 60 -12.75 -20.98 -18.92
CA VAL A 60 -12.24 -22.28 -19.36
C VAL A 60 -13.34 -22.94 -20.18
N ALA A 61 -13.17 -22.97 -21.49
CA ALA A 61 -14.05 -23.76 -22.37
C ALA A 61 -13.59 -25.22 -22.31
N ILE A 62 -14.38 -26.05 -21.63
CA ILE A 62 -14.30 -27.50 -21.77
C ILE A 62 -15.01 -27.84 -23.07
N LEU A 63 -14.24 -28.14 -24.11
CA LEU A 63 -14.80 -28.69 -25.35
C LEU A 63 -15.32 -30.10 -25.08
N ASP A 64 -16.64 -30.22 -25.05
CA ASP A 64 -17.33 -31.51 -24.98
C ASP A 64 -17.17 -32.22 -26.33
N TYR A 65 -16.29 -33.23 -26.37
CA TYR A 65 -16.02 -34.03 -27.56
C TYR A 65 -17.02 -35.18 -27.63
N ASN A 66 -18.32 -34.88 -27.76
CA ASN A 66 -19.39 -35.81 -28.08
C ASN A 66 -20.05 -35.39 -29.39
N ARG A 67 -19.36 -35.53 -30.52
CA ARG A 67 -19.96 -35.46 -31.82
C ARG A 67 -20.08 -36.86 -32.42
N LYS A 68 -21.33 -37.30 -32.52
CA LYS A 68 -21.84 -38.52 -33.16
C LYS A 68 -21.00 -38.93 -34.39
N VAL A 69 -20.35 -40.05 -34.31
CA VAL A 69 -19.90 -40.79 -35.49
C VAL A 69 -21.12 -41.60 -36.00
N ASN A 70 -21.64 -41.17 -37.14
CA ASN A 70 -22.69 -41.87 -37.84
C ASN A 70 -22.00 -43.07 -38.55
N THR A 71 -22.11 -44.26 -37.97
CA THR A 71 -21.61 -45.50 -38.57
C THR A 71 -22.74 -46.17 -39.33
N GLN A 72 -22.69 -46.11 -40.65
CA GLN A 72 -23.22 -47.21 -41.45
C GLN A 72 -22.15 -48.28 -41.62
N SER A 73 -22.50 -49.49 -41.16
CA SER A 73 -21.70 -50.68 -41.03
C SER A 73 -21.22 -51.29 -42.35
N PRO A 74 -20.17 -52.15 -42.31
CA PRO A 74 -20.48 -53.56 -42.11
C PRO A 74 -19.66 -54.26 -41.02
N SER A 75 -20.35 -55.21 -40.44
CA SER A 75 -19.98 -56.10 -39.37
C SER A 75 -18.62 -56.80 -39.52
N THR A 76 -17.75 -56.55 -38.54
CA THR A 76 -16.80 -57.56 -38.02
C THR A 76 -16.59 -57.24 -36.53
N THR A 77 -17.08 -58.13 -35.71
CA THR A 77 -16.97 -58.12 -34.24
C THR A 77 -15.51 -58.39 -33.82
N CYS A 78 -14.86 -57.34 -33.33
CA CYS A 78 -13.68 -57.53 -32.45
C CYS A 78 -14.18 -57.38 -31.01
N ASP A 79 -14.16 -58.44 -30.27
CA ASP A 79 -14.53 -58.51 -28.86
C ASP A 79 -13.44 -57.81 -28.03
N SER A 80 -13.70 -56.53 -27.65
CA SER A 80 -12.86 -55.79 -26.72
C SER A 80 -13.30 -56.15 -25.31
N GLY A 81 -12.57 -57.07 -24.67
CA GLY A 81 -12.84 -57.48 -23.31
C GLY A 81 -12.89 -56.33 -22.30
N PRO A 82 -13.53 -56.50 -21.17
CA PRO A 82 -13.89 -55.44 -20.19
C PRO A 82 -12.69 -54.82 -19.42
N SER A 83 -11.45 -55.09 -19.84
CA SER A 83 -10.24 -54.62 -19.16
C SER A 83 -9.75 -53.21 -19.60
N GLN A 84 -10.08 -52.77 -20.81
CA GLN A 84 -9.54 -51.51 -21.33
C GLN A 84 -10.31 -50.29 -20.81
N GLU A 85 -11.61 -50.34 -20.65
CA GLU A 85 -12.40 -49.24 -20.10
C GLU A 85 -12.08 -48.93 -18.62
N ARG A 86 -11.72 -49.96 -17.84
CA ARG A 86 -11.32 -49.77 -16.44
C ARG A 86 -9.98 -49.03 -16.30
N TRP A 87 -9.05 -49.19 -17.25
CA TRP A 87 -7.80 -48.47 -17.22
C TRP A 87 -7.94 -46.99 -17.56
N TYR A 88 -8.78 -46.65 -18.54
CA TYR A 88 -9.03 -45.26 -18.88
C TYR A 88 -9.76 -44.54 -17.76
N ALA A 89 -10.74 -45.14 -17.12
CA ALA A 89 -11.43 -44.55 -15.97
C ALA A 89 -10.47 -44.29 -14.79
N ALA A 90 -9.56 -45.23 -14.51
CA ALA A 90 -8.58 -45.05 -13.44
C ALA A 90 -7.56 -43.95 -13.77
N ILE A 91 -7.10 -43.83 -15.00
CA ILE A 91 -6.18 -42.79 -15.44
C ILE A 91 -6.89 -41.39 -15.37
N TRP A 92 -8.12 -41.30 -15.82
CA TRP A 92 -8.90 -40.06 -15.72
C TRP A 92 -9.16 -39.62 -14.27
N GLN A 93 -9.43 -40.55 -13.38
CA GLN A 93 -9.63 -40.30 -11.97
C GLN A 93 -8.31 -39.84 -11.28
N TYR A 94 -7.16 -40.38 -11.70
CA TYR A 94 -5.86 -39.98 -11.20
C TYR A 94 -5.42 -38.61 -11.73
N VAL A 95 -5.64 -38.31 -13.03
CA VAL A 95 -5.31 -37.07 -13.67
C VAL A 95 -6.19 -35.93 -13.14
N SER A 96 -7.49 -36.16 -12.95
CA SER A 96 -8.39 -35.15 -12.36
C SER A 96 -8.06 -34.87 -10.89
N SER A 97 -7.69 -35.90 -10.11
CA SER A 97 -7.27 -35.74 -8.72
C SER A 97 -5.97 -34.94 -8.58
N VAL A 98 -4.97 -35.23 -9.43
CA VAL A 98 -3.70 -34.50 -9.48
C VAL A 98 -3.91 -33.07 -9.96
N LEU A 99 -4.81 -32.83 -10.93
CA LEU A 99 -5.12 -31.50 -11.41
C LEU A 99 -5.86 -30.65 -10.35
N ILE A 100 -6.77 -31.26 -9.59
CA ILE A 100 -7.46 -30.60 -8.47
C ILE A 100 -6.46 -30.27 -7.35
N ILE A 101 -5.53 -31.15 -7.03
CA ILE A 101 -4.48 -30.90 -6.04
C ILE A 101 -3.53 -29.78 -6.51
N LEU A 102 -3.14 -29.77 -7.78
CA LEU A 102 -2.31 -28.70 -8.35
C LEU A 102 -3.04 -27.36 -8.41
N LEU A 103 -4.34 -27.36 -8.70
CA LEU A 103 -5.18 -26.15 -8.67
C LEU A 103 -5.42 -25.66 -7.24
N SER A 104 -5.60 -26.55 -6.27
CA SER A 104 -5.75 -26.17 -4.87
C SER A 104 -4.43 -25.69 -4.26
N LEU A 105 -3.28 -26.28 -4.61
CA LEU A 105 -1.95 -25.81 -4.23
C LEU A 105 -1.62 -24.47 -4.91
N GLY A 106 -1.99 -24.31 -6.18
CA GLY A 106 -1.83 -23.03 -6.90
C GLY A 106 -2.72 -21.92 -6.32
N ALA A 107 -3.97 -22.22 -5.98
CA ALA A 107 -4.88 -21.30 -5.33
C ALA A 107 -4.44 -20.96 -3.89
N GLY A 108 -3.87 -21.94 -3.17
CA GLY A 108 -3.29 -21.72 -1.84
C GLY A 108 -2.02 -20.86 -1.88
N LEU A 109 -1.16 -21.04 -2.90
CA LEU A 109 0.03 -20.21 -3.10
C LEU A 109 -0.32 -18.77 -3.54
N VAL A 110 -1.35 -18.59 -4.37
CA VAL A 110 -1.83 -17.26 -4.78
C VAL A 110 -2.52 -16.54 -3.61
N ASN A 111 -3.23 -17.26 -2.73
CA ASN A 111 -3.80 -16.68 -1.52
C ASN A 111 -2.76 -16.42 -0.42
N ALA A 112 -1.67 -17.18 -0.36
CA ALA A 112 -0.56 -16.93 0.59
C ALA A 112 0.28 -15.69 0.21
N VAL A 113 0.25 -15.24 -1.06
CA VAL A 113 0.92 -14.01 -1.52
C VAL A 113 0.05 -12.76 -1.29
N ALA A 114 -1.23 -12.92 -0.99
CA ALA A 114 -2.11 -11.83 -0.57
C ALA A 114 -2.00 -11.48 0.94
N GLN A 115 -0.94 -11.91 1.62
CA GLN A 115 -0.61 -11.35 2.94
C GLN A 115 -0.26 -9.88 2.75
N SER A 116 -0.91 -9.03 3.52
CA SER A 116 -0.80 -7.57 3.57
C SER A 116 0.65 -7.10 3.44
N GLN A 117 1.14 -6.96 2.20
CA GLN A 117 2.41 -6.29 1.97
C GLN A 117 2.20 -4.84 2.37
N THR A 118 2.78 -4.46 3.50
CA THR A 118 2.81 -3.05 3.86
C THR A 118 3.62 -2.31 2.79
N ARG A 119 3.09 -1.19 2.32
CA ARG A 119 3.70 -0.36 1.29
C ARG A 119 3.99 1.02 1.84
N ALA A 120 5.12 1.58 1.46
CA ALA A 120 5.43 2.97 1.72
C ALA A 120 5.18 3.77 0.43
N TYR A 121 4.39 4.82 0.54
CA TYR A 121 4.09 5.77 -0.52
C TYR A 121 4.92 7.02 -0.31
N VAL A 122 5.76 7.33 -1.26
CA VAL A 122 6.74 8.44 -1.20
C VAL A 122 6.39 9.47 -2.27
N THR A 123 6.09 10.70 -1.87
CA THR A 123 5.85 11.81 -2.80
C THR A 123 7.16 12.34 -3.33
N ASN A 124 7.27 12.50 -4.65
CA ASN A 124 8.45 13.04 -5.32
C ASN A 124 8.06 14.34 -6.01
N LEU A 125 8.78 15.44 -5.77
CA LEU A 125 8.51 16.76 -6.35
C LEU A 125 8.43 16.74 -7.89
N SER A 126 9.01 15.73 -8.52
CA SER A 126 8.92 15.49 -9.97
C SER A 126 7.51 15.11 -10.48
N GLY A 127 6.48 15.09 -9.63
CA GLY A 127 5.08 14.82 -10.03
C GLY A 127 4.68 13.35 -9.96
N THR A 128 5.37 12.57 -9.13
CA THR A 128 5.11 11.13 -8.98
C THR A 128 5.01 10.72 -7.51
N VAL A 129 4.44 9.53 -7.28
CA VAL A 129 4.52 8.79 -6.02
C VAL A 129 5.24 7.48 -6.27
N SER A 130 6.35 7.23 -5.57
CA SER A 130 7.02 5.93 -5.56
C SER A 130 6.38 5.03 -4.51
N VAL A 131 6.04 3.79 -4.89
CA VAL A 131 5.47 2.78 -3.99
C VAL A 131 6.56 1.75 -3.67
N ILE A 132 6.97 1.69 -2.42
CA ILE A 132 8.00 0.76 -1.93
C ILE A 132 7.32 -0.40 -1.23
N ASP A 133 7.67 -1.63 -1.61
CA ASP A 133 7.35 -2.83 -0.83
C ASP A 133 8.26 -2.87 0.40
N THR A 134 7.69 -2.82 1.60
CA THR A 134 8.46 -2.73 2.84
C THR A 134 9.11 -4.07 3.25
N THR A 135 8.75 -5.17 2.62
CA THR A 135 9.37 -6.48 2.85
C THR A 135 10.68 -6.60 2.09
N THR A 136 10.68 -6.15 0.83
CA THR A 136 11.84 -6.24 -0.07
C THR A 136 12.67 -4.97 -0.13
N ASN A 137 12.13 -3.84 0.35
CA ASN A 137 12.71 -2.49 0.20
C ASN A 137 12.99 -2.13 -1.27
N THR A 138 12.06 -2.45 -2.16
CA THR A 138 12.16 -2.13 -3.59
C THR A 138 10.95 -1.32 -4.05
N VAL A 139 11.17 -0.42 -5.02
CA VAL A 139 10.06 0.30 -5.68
C VAL A 139 9.30 -0.69 -6.58
N VAL A 140 8.01 -0.87 -6.31
CA VAL A 140 7.12 -1.78 -7.06
C VAL A 140 6.19 -1.06 -8.02
N ALA A 141 6.01 0.25 -7.84
CA ALA A 141 5.24 1.10 -8.75
C ALA A 141 5.69 2.56 -8.65
N THR A 142 5.51 3.31 -9.74
CA THR A 142 5.64 4.76 -9.79
C THR A 142 4.35 5.32 -10.39
N ILE A 143 3.63 6.14 -9.62
CA ILE A 143 2.29 6.61 -9.93
C ILE A 143 2.38 8.08 -10.32
N PRO A 144 2.01 8.48 -11.54
CA PRO A 144 1.87 9.89 -11.88
C PRO A 144 0.73 10.54 -11.09
N VAL A 145 1.00 11.70 -10.50
CA VAL A 145 0.04 12.51 -9.74
C VAL A 145 0.06 13.96 -10.23
N GLY A 146 -0.42 14.91 -9.43
CA GLY A 146 -0.33 16.33 -9.78
C GLY A 146 1.09 16.90 -9.68
N ILE A 147 1.20 18.21 -9.89
CA ILE A 147 2.50 18.91 -9.93
C ILE A 147 2.97 19.21 -8.51
N PHE A 148 4.24 18.92 -8.21
CA PHE A 148 4.88 19.08 -6.91
C PHE A 148 4.07 18.43 -5.78
N PRO A 149 3.91 17.10 -5.78
CA PRO A 149 3.27 16.41 -4.66
C PRO A 149 4.08 16.62 -3.38
N SER A 150 3.40 16.95 -2.29
CA SER A 150 4.01 17.30 -1.00
C SER A 150 3.58 16.29 0.08
N GLY A 151 2.41 16.45 0.68
CA GLY A 151 1.94 15.55 1.74
C GLY A 151 1.33 14.26 1.21
N VAL A 152 1.37 13.21 2.00
CA VAL A 152 0.74 11.93 1.72
C VAL A 152 0.15 11.31 2.98
N ALA A 153 -1.06 10.76 2.90
CA ALA A 153 -1.71 10.03 3.98
C ALA A 153 -2.45 8.81 3.43
N VAL A 154 -2.45 7.72 4.18
CA VAL A 154 -3.16 6.48 3.87
C VAL A 154 -4.36 6.33 4.77
N THR A 155 -5.50 5.91 4.23
CA THR A 155 -6.69 5.62 5.04
C THR A 155 -6.43 4.49 6.04
N PRO A 156 -7.09 4.47 7.22
CA PRO A 156 -6.86 3.45 8.24
C PRO A 156 -7.16 2.02 7.78
N ASP A 157 -8.01 1.85 6.77
CA ASP A 157 -8.30 0.57 6.11
C ASP A 157 -7.25 0.18 5.06
N GLY A 158 -6.29 1.06 4.78
CA GLY A 158 -5.23 0.85 3.79
C GLY A 158 -5.69 0.88 2.33
N THR A 159 -6.93 1.24 2.04
CA THR A 159 -7.49 1.13 0.68
C THR A 159 -7.22 2.33 -0.21
N ARG A 160 -7.02 3.53 0.38
CA ARG A 160 -6.83 4.78 -0.34
C ARG A 160 -5.63 5.55 0.16
N VAL A 161 -4.95 6.22 -0.77
CA VAL A 161 -3.84 7.12 -0.48
C VAL A 161 -4.18 8.50 -1.03
N TYR A 162 -4.15 9.51 -0.17
CA TYR A 162 -4.39 10.90 -0.51
C TYR A 162 -3.06 11.62 -0.61
N VAL A 163 -2.84 12.32 -1.70
CA VAL A 163 -1.59 13.04 -2.02
C VAL A 163 -1.92 14.48 -2.34
N THR A 164 -1.38 15.41 -1.57
CA THR A 164 -1.51 16.84 -1.86
C THR A 164 -0.54 17.24 -2.96
N ASN A 165 -1.01 17.99 -3.94
CA ASN A 165 -0.19 18.57 -5.01
C ASN A 165 -0.22 20.08 -4.87
N ILE A 166 0.93 20.72 -4.73
CA ILE A 166 1.05 22.15 -4.40
C ILE A 166 0.21 23.04 -5.34
N PHE A 167 0.04 22.64 -6.60
CA PHE A 167 -0.83 23.35 -7.54
C PHE A 167 -2.30 22.91 -7.44
N ASN A 168 -2.89 23.19 -6.26
CA ASN A 168 -4.33 23.25 -6.00
C ASN A 168 -5.12 21.97 -6.26
N SER A 169 -4.52 20.81 -6.03
CA SER A 169 -5.24 19.54 -6.16
C SER A 169 -4.79 18.48 -5.15
N ILE A 170 -5.64 17.50 -4.96
CA ILE A 170 -5.35 16.30 -4.17
C ILE A 170 -5.63 15.10 -5.05
N SER A 171 -4.64 14.25 -5.25
CA SER A 171 -4.80 12.97 -5.94
C SER A 171 -5.20 11.89 -4.96
N VAL A 172 -6.25 11.13 -5.28
CA VAL A 172 -6.68 9.96 -4.51
C VAL A 172 -6.29 8.71 -5.28
N ILE A 173 -5.43 7.91 -4.70
CA ILE A 173 -4.90 6.68 -5.29
C ILE A 173 -5.63 5.49 -4.66
N ASP A 174 -6.06 4.54 -5.48
CA ASP A 174 -6.49 3.23 -5.04
C ASP A 174 -5.26 2.36 -4.76
N ALA A 175 -5.10 1.92 -3.51
CA ALA A 175 -3.89 1.24 -3.05
C ALA A 175 -3.74 -0.19 -3.62
N ALA A 176 -4.83 -0.82 -4.05
CA ALA A 176 -4.78 -2.16 -4.63
C ALA A 176 -4.28 -2.12 -6.08
N THR A 177 -4.70 -1.11 -6.85
CA THR A 177 -4.39 -0.97 -8.28
C THR A 177 -3.24 -0.02 -8.57
N ASN A 178 -2.85 0.83 -7.60
CA ASN A 178 -1.89 1.93 -7.76
C ASN A 178 -2.29 2.94 -8.86
N ILE A 179 -3.59 3.22 -8.99
CA ILE A 179 -4.13 4.15 -9.98
C ILE A 179 -4.76 5.35 -9.27
N VAL A 180 -4.57 6.57 -9.79
CA VAL A 180 -5.30 7.75 -9.36
C VAL A 180 -6.76 7.60 -9.81
N VAL A 181 -7.67 7.47 -8.86
CA VAL A 181 -9.11 7.28 -9.12
C VAL A 181 -9.92 8.56 -9.07
N VAL A 182 -9.43 9.57 -8.33
CA VAL A 182 -10.06 10.89 -8.21
C VAL A 182 -8.98 11.96 -8.08
N THR A 183 -9.23 13.12 -8.67
CA THR A 183 -8.49 14.35 -8.40
C THR A 183 -9.46 15.38 -7.83
N ILE A 184 -9.22 15.80 -6.59
CA ILE A 184 -10.07 16.76 -5.85
C ILE A 184 -9.45 18.14 -6.01
N PRO A 185 -10.18 19.15 -6.52
CA PRO A 185 -9.72 20.54 -6.43
C PRO A 185 -9.61 20.94 -4.96
N SER A 186 -8.48 21.52 -4.57
CA SER A 186 -8.22 21.96 -3.19
C SER A 186 -8.05 23.47 -3.09
N GLY A 187 -7.85 23.96 -1.86
CA GLY A 187 -7.33 25.32 -1.63
C GLY A 187 -5.93 25.49 -2.23
N GLN A 188 -5.41 26.71 -2.16
CA GLN A 188 -4.09 27.03 -2.73
C GLN A 188 -2.97 26.41 -1.88
N PHE A 189 -1.96 25.88 -2.55
CA PHE A 189 -0.75 25.29 -1.97
C PHE A 189 -1.02 24.26 -0.87
N PRO A 190 -1.78 23.19 -1.15
CA PRO A 190 -1.98 22.13 -0.18
C PRO A 190 -0.64 21.43 0.14
N THR A 191 -0.33 21.30 1.43
CA THR A 191 0.92 20.73 1.94
C THR A 191 0.63 19.52 2.83
N GLY A 192 0.47 19.71 4.14
CA GLY A 192 0.22 18.62 5.08
C GLY A 192 -1.18 18.01 4.93
N ILE A 193 -1.29 16.72 5.19
CA ILE A 193 -2.56 15.99 5.19
C ILE A 193 -2.58 14.94 6.30
N ALA A 194 -3.71 14.82 6.99
CA ALA A 194 -3.98 13.75 7.95
C ALA A 194 -5.41 13.23 7.76
N ILE A 195 -5.60 11.93 8.01
CA ILE A 195 -6.90 11.27 7.94
C ILE A 195 -7.34 10.91 9.36
N THR A 196 -8.62 11.09 9.67
CA THR A 196 -9.19 10.72 10.98
C THR A 196 -9.05 9.22 11.23
N PRO A 197 -8.91 8.77 12.49
CA PRO A 197 -8.76 7.35 12.81
C PRO A 197 -9.92 6.46 12.36
N ASP A 198 -11.12 7.02 12.23
CA ASP A 198 -12.29 6.34 11.68
C ASP A 198 -12.30 6.29 10.13
N GLY A 199 -11.34 6.97 9.49
CA GLY A 199 -11.20 7.02 8.04
C GLY A 199 -12.23 7.90 7.32
N THR A 200 -13.13 8.58 8.04
CA THR A 200 -14.25 9.30 7.42
C THR A 200 -13.89 10.67 6.86
N ARG A 201 -12.81 11.28 7.36
CA ARG A 201 -12.40 12.63 6.96
C ARG A 201 -10.90 12.74 6.73
N ALA A 202 -10.52 13.54 5.73
CA ALA A 202 -9.16 13.99 5.52
C ALA A 202 -9.08 15.52 5.76
N TYR A 203 -8.09 15.92 6.55
CA TYR A 203 -7.79 17.33 6.85
C TYR A 203 -6.55 17.73 6.08
N VAL A 204 -6.67 18.73 5.21
CA VAL A 204 -5.62 19.19 4.30
C VAL A 204 -5.26 20.63 4.62
N VAL A 205 -4.00 20.84 4.91
CA VAL A 205 -3.44 22.17 5.17
C VAL A 205 -3.23 22.89 3.84
N ASN A 206 -3.76 24.11 3.70
CA ASN A 206 -3.53 24.98 2.57
C ASN A 206 -2.65 26.15 3.02
N GLN A 207 -1.39 26.11 2.63
CA GLN A 207 -0.40 27.13 2.97
C GLN A 207 -0.41 28.25 1.95
N PHE A 208 -0.27 29.48 2.36
CA PHE A 208 -0.02 30.59 1.47
C PHE A 208 1.26 31.37 1.81
N VAL A 209 2.05 31.70 0.79
CA VAL A 209 3.40 32.26 0.96
C VAL A 209 3.41 33.80 0.95
N THR A 210 2.38 34.50 0.44
CA THR A 210 2.34 35.97 0.37
C THR A 210 0.93 36.51 0.56
N ASN A 211 0.73 37.34 1.55
CA ASN A 211 -0.37 38.31 1.89
C ASN A 211 -1.78 38.21 1.22
N GLN A 212 -2.12 37.23 0.42
CA GLN A 212 -3.40 37.21 -0.34
C GLN A 212 -4.10 35.82 -0.31
N GLY A 213 -3.74 34.91 0.54
CA GLY A 213 -4.34 33.57 0.53
C GLY A 213 -4.89 33.12 1.87
N ASN A 214 -5.72 32.17 1.81
CA ASN A 214 -6.43 31.59 2.93
C ASN A 214 -5.55 30.56 3.62
N ASN A 215 -4.89 30.91 4.71
CA ASN A 215 -4.29 29.95 5.62
C ASN A 215 -5.43 29.14 6.25
N THR A 216 -5.73 28.01 5.66
CA THR A 216 -6.90 27.20 6.01
C THR A 216 -6.57 25.74 6.09
N VAL A 217 -7.46 25.02 6.73
CA VAL A 217 -7.53 23.55 6.64
C VAL A 217 -8.83 23.18 5.91
N SER A 218 -8.73 22.49 4.79
CA SER A 218 -9.87 21.89 4.10
C SER A 218 -10.21 20.54 4.73
N VAL A 219 -11.48 20.30 5.01
CA VAL A 219 -11.99 19.02 5.51
C VAL A 219 -12.70 18.32 4.37
N ILE A 220 -12.22 17.13 4.02
CA ILE A 220 -12.74 16.31 2.92
C ILE A 220 -13.45 15.11 3.52
N ASP A 221 -14.65 14.86 3.06
CA ASP A 221 -15.35 13.59 3.31
C ASP A 221 -14.74 12.51 2.39
N THR A 222 -14.19 11.45 2.97
CA THR A 222 -13.44 10.43 2.22
C THR A 222 -14.32 9.49 1.40
N MET A 223 -15.59 9.39 1.72
CA MET A 223 -16.54 8.56 0.97
C MET A 223 -16.97 9.26 -0.33
N THR A 224 -17.24 10.57 -0.25
CA THR A 224 -17.72 11.37 -1.39
C THR A 224 -16.60 12.12 -2.11
N ASN A 225 -15.41 12.24 -1.48
CA ASN A 225 -14.29 13.06 -1.93
C ASN A 225 -14.66 14.55 -2.11
N ALA A 226 -15.64 15.04 -1.36
CA ALA A 226 -16.08 16.44 -1.37
C ALA A 226 -15.46 17.22 -0.20
N ILE A 227 -15.12 18.49 -0.43
CA ILE A 227 -14.76 19.42 0.66
C ILE A 227 -16.04 19.78 1.40
N VAL A 228 -16.13 19.44 2.68
CA VAL A 228 -17.30 19.64 3.53
C VAL A 228 -17.15 20.81 4.50
N ALA A 229 -15.92 21.25 4.77
CA ALA A 229 -15.64 22.41 5.60
C ALA A 229 -14.30 23.06 5.22
N THR A 230 -14.15 24.34 5.54
CA THR A 230 -12.89 25.08 5.46
C THR A 230 -12.70 25.85 6.76
N ILE A 231 -11.57 25.62 7.43
CA ILE A 231 -11.28 26.16 8.77
C ILE A 231 -10.14 27.16 8.63
N SER A 232 -10.33 28.38 9.09
CA SER A 232 -9.25 29.38 9.15
C SER A 232 -8.32 29.08 10.32
N VAL A 233 -7.00 29.10 10.08
CA VAL A 233 -5.93 28.86 11.05
C VAL A 233 -4.92 30.04 11.03
N GLY A 234 -3.82 29.92 11.76
CA GLY A 234 -2.76 30.95 11.74
C GLY A 234 -1.99 30.99 10.42
N LEU A 235 -1.07 31.93 10.28
CA LEU A 235 -0.30 32.15 9.06
C LEU A 235 0.81 31.10 8.87
N GLY A 236 0.92 30.59 7.64
CA GLY A 236 1.95 29.64 7.25
C GLY A 236 1.75 28.25 7.87
N PRO A 237 0.54 27.66 7.80
CA PRO A 237 0.33 26.31 8.28
C PRO A 237 1.15 25.32 7.44
N SER A 238 1.86 24.38 8.10
CA SER A 238 2.86 23.53 7.43
C SER A 238 2.52 22.03 7.45
N ALA A 239 2.01 21.56 8.57
CA ALA A 239 1.69 20.16 8.81
C ALA A 239 0.39 20.02 9.59
N ILE A 240 -0.08 18.80 9.78
CA ILE A 240 -1.25 18.50 10.60
C ILE A 240 -1.13 17.09 11.19
N ALA A 241 -1.52 16.94 12.45
CA ALA A 241 -1.68 15.64 13.09
C ALA A 241 -3.02 15.60 13.84
N ILE A 242 -3.67 14.45 13.83
CA ILE A 242 -4.95 14.18 14.49
C ILE A 242 -4.71 13.25 15.66
N THR A 243 -5.35 13.52 16.80
CA THR A 243 -5.28 12.64 17.98
C THR A 243 -5.83 11.25 17.67
N PRO A 244 -5.34 10.18 18.34
CA PRO A 244 -5.80 8.82 18.09
C PRO A 244 -7.28 8.59 18.37
N ASP A 245 -7.89 9.40 19.23
CA ASP A 245 -9.34 9.41 19.49
C ASP A 245 -10.14 10.18 18.44
N GLY A 246 -9.44 10.83 17.49
CA GLY A 246 -10.04 11.61 16.40
C GLY A 246 -10.64 12.94 16.81
N THR A 247 -10.56 13.38 18.08
CA THR A 247 -11.29 14.55 18.58
C THR A 247 -10.62 15.87 18.31
N ARG A 248 -9.29 15.89 18.09
CA ARG A 248 -8.51 17.10 17.90
C ARG A 248 -7.52 16.97 16.73
N ALA A 249 -7.34 18.09 16.01
CA ALA A 249 -6.26 18.24 15.04
C ALA A 249 -5.35 19.41 15.44
N TYR A 250 -4.06 19.22 15.33
CA TYR A 250 -3.01 20.19 15.65
C TYR A 250 -2.32 20.63 14.37
N VAL A 251 -2.27 21.93 14.13
CA VAL A 251 -1.70 22.56 12.93
C VAL A 251 -0.63 23.54 13.33
N PRO A 252 0.67 23.25 13.06
CA PRO A 252 1.74 24.22 13.23
C PRO A 252 1.61 25.36 12.21
N ASP A 253 1.48 26.61 12.70
CA ASP A 253 1.38 27.84 11.91
C ASP A 253 2.71 28.60 12.05
N GLN A 254 3.62 28.33 11.11
CA GLN A 254 5.03 28.70 11.20
C GLN A 254 5.26 30.21 11.31
N GLN A 255 4.53 31.02 10.53
CA GLN A 255 4.73 32.47 10.46
C GLN A 255 4.16 33.20 11.68
N ASP A 256 3.03 32.73 12.19
CA ASP A 256 2.43 33.30 13.43
C ASP A 256 3.12 32.75 14.70
N SER A 257 3.98 31.75 14.57
CA SER A 257 4.65 31.11 15.71
C SER A 257 3.65 30.59 16.75
N ILE A 258 2.60 29.92 16.26
CA ILE A 258 1.59 29.25 17.07
C ILE A 258 1.31 27.85 16.52
N ILE A 259 0.54 27.08 17.26
CA ILE A 259 -0.09 25.85 16.81
C ILE A 259 -1.61 26.04 17.01
N SER A 260 -2.37 25.99 15.93
CA SER A 260 -3.83 25.97 15.99
C SER A 260 -4.33 24.59 16.40
N VAL A 261 -5.22 24.54 17.39
CA VAL A 261 -5.88 23.30 17.84
C VAL A 261 -7.33 23.33 17.38
N ILE A 262 -7.68 22.38 16.52
CA ILE A 262 -9.01 22.27 15.92
C ILE A 262 -9.80 21.20 16.63
N ASP A 263 -11.04 21.47 16.99
CA ASP A 263 -12.03 20.46 17.38
C ASP A 263 -12.63 19.85 16.10
N THR A 264 -12.49 18.55 15.93
CA THR A 264 -12.87 17.85 14.69
C THR A 264 -14.38 17.64 14.55
N ALA A 265 -15.12 17.66 15.67
CA ALA A 265 -16.58 17.51 15.65
C ALA A 265 -17.26 18.81 15.16
N THR A 266 -16.71 19.98 15.58
CA THR A 266 -17.25 21.30 15.22
C THR A 266 -16.54 21.95 14.04
N ASN A 267 -15.36 21.43 13.66
CA ASN A 267 -14.47 22.02 12.65
C ASN A 267 -14.11 23.50 12.96
N THR A 268 -13.80 23.80 14.22
CA THR A 268 -13.41 25.14 14.67
C THR A 268 -12.09 25.10 15.44
N VAL A 269 -11.30 26.19 15.34
CA VAL A 269 -10.13 26.38 16.21
C VAL A 269 -10.62 26.70 17.62
N VAL A 270 -10.26 25.86 18.58
CA VAL A 270 -10.69 26.00 19.99
C VAL A 270 -9.64 26.66 20.87
N THR A 271 -8.38 26.57 20.50
CA THR A 271 -7.27 27.24 21.19
C THR A 271 -6.04 27.34 20.29
N THR A 272 -5.08 28.18 20.69
CA THR A 272 -3.75 28.27 20.06
C THR A 272 -2.66 28.10 21.10
N ILE A 273 -1.55 27.47 20.72
CA ILE A 273 -0.38 27.25 21.58
C ILE A 273 0.78 28.05 21.03
N PRO A 274 1.37 29.00 21.78
CA PRO A 274 2.55 29.73 21.34
C PRO A 274 3.74 28.78 21.15
N ALA A 275 4.31 28.70 19.94
CA ALA A 275 5.44 27.86 19.60
C ALA A 275 6.17 28.41 18.36
N ARG A 276 7.46 28.70 18.48
CA ARG A 276 8.21 29.40 17.42
C ARG A 276 8.70 28.45 16.32
N GLY A 277 8.54 28.91 15.06
CA GLY A 277 9.20 28.31 13.90
C GLY A 277 8.88 26.84 13.68
N THR A 278 7.62 26.48 13.92
CA THR A 278 7.14 25.08 13.88
C THR A 278 7.03 24.55 12.45
N SER A 279 7.32 23.25 12.25
CA SER A 279 7.24 22.59 10.94
C SER A 279 6.47 21.26 11.00
N GLY A 280 7.11 20.16 11.37
CA GLY A 280 6.49 18.84 11.48
C GLY A 280 5.81 18.62 12.84
N ILE A 281 4.82 17.73 12.87
CA ILE A 281 4.11 17.35 14.10
C ILE A 281 3.74 15.87 14.08
N ALA A 282 3.89 15.19 15.23
CA ALA A 282 3.38 13.85 15.45
C ALA A 282 2.81 13.73 16.87
N ILE A 283 1.77 12.92 17.03
CA ILE A 283 1.10 12.68 18.30
C ILE A 283 1.43 11.26 18.77
N THR A 284 1.65 11.08 20.08
CA THR A 284 1.90 9.76 20.66
C THR A 284 0.69 8.83 20.47
N PRO A 285 0.89 7.51 20.34
CA PRO A 285 -0.22 6.56 20.14
C PRO A 285 -1.26 6.55 21.26
N ASP A 286 -0.88 6.93 22.48
CA ASP A 286 -1.80 7.12 23.61
C ASP A 286 -2.54 8.46 23.59
N GLY A 287 -2.20 9.34 22.62
CA GLY A 287 -2.80 10.64 22.44
C GLY A 287 -2.39 11.70 23.47
N THR A 288 -1.50 11.40 24.40
CA THR A 288 -1.21 12.29 25.56
C THR A 288 -0.23 13.41 25.23
N GLN A 289 0.64 13.23 24.23
CA GLN A 289 1.66 14.21 23.86
C GLN A 289 1.74 14.43 22.34
N ALA A 290 2.09 15.66 21.94
CA ALA A 290 2.46 15.99 20.57
C ALA A 290 3.90 16.51 20.53
N TYR A 291 4.67 16.01 19.57
CA TYR A 291 6.06 16.41 19.31
C TYR A 291 6.07 17.32 18.07
N VAL A 292 6.56 18.53 18.23
CA VAL A 292 6.55 19.56 17.17
C VAL A 292 7.98 20.01 16.91
N THR A 293 8.43 19.89 15.68
CA THR A 293 9.77 20.32 15.26
C THR A 293 9.82 21.83 15.02
N SER A 294 10.95 22.44 15.33
CA SER A 294 11.19 23.86 15.16
C SER A 294 12.54 24.09 14.46
N PRO A 295 12.56 24.16 13.09
CA PRO A 295 13.79 24.27 12.32
C PRO A 295 14.67 25.45 12.72
N GLY A 296 14.11 26.66 12.84
CA GLY A 296 14.86 27.86 13.18
C GLY A 296 15.46 27.87 14.59
N ALA A 297 14.90 27.09 15.52
CA ALA A 297 15.37 26.97 16.89
C ALA A 297 16.25 25.72 17.13
N GLY A 298 16.25 24.75 16.23
CA GLY A 298 16.94 23.47 16.40
C GLY A 298 16.39 22.65 17.56
N THR A 299 15.08 22.69 17.79
CA THR A 299 14.43 22.06 18.94
C THR A 299 13.20 21.24 18.54
N VAL A 300 12.75 20.41 19.46
CA VAL A 300 11.44 19.78 19.44
C VAL A 300 10.69 20.18 20.68
N SER A 301 9.49 20.75 20.50
CA SER A 301 8.57 21.07 21.61
C SER A 301 7.67 19.87 21.87
N VAL A 302 7.51 19.52 23.16
CA VAL A 302 6.58 18.49 23.61
C VAL A 302 5.37 19.17 24.25
N ILE A 303 4.19 18.86 23.72
CA ILE A 303 2.91 19.46 24.12
C ILE A 303 2.10 18.39 24.84
N ASN A 304 1.56 18.73 26.00
CA ASN A 304 0.51 17.94 26.63
C ASN A 304 -0.81 18.25 25.92
N THR A 305 -1.44 17.24 25.32
CA THR A 305 -2.64 17.42 24.50
C THR A 305 -3.88 17.75 25.32
N ALA A 306 -3.98 17.26 26.57
CA ALA A 306 -5.11 17.51 27.44
C ALA A 306 -5.15 18.99 27.93
N THR A 307 -3.97 19.57 28.19
CA THR A 307 -3.87 20.96 28.69
C THR A 307 -3.55 21.96 27.57
N SER A 308 -3.15 21.50 26.38
CA SER A 308 -2.69 22.32 25.26
C SER A 308 -1.52 23.24 25.67
N THR A 309 -0.55 22.72 26.43
CA THR A 309 0.61 23.47 26.91
C THR A 309 1.91 22.77 26.56
N ILE A 310 2.98 23.53 26.29
CA ILE A 310 4.33 22.97 26.14
C ILE A 310 4.85 22.54 27.50
N VAL A 311 5.19 21.25 27.63
CA VAL A 311 5.70 20.64 28.87
C VAL A 311 7.21 20.39 28.84
N ALA A 312 7.81 20.32 27.64
CA ALA A 312 9.24 20.18 27.46
C ALA A 312 9.70 20.80 26.15
N THR A 313 10.97 21.20 26.10
CA THR A 313 11.65 21.61 24.88
C THR A 313 12.98 20.89 24.79
N ILE A 314 13.14 20.07 23.77
CA ILE A 314 14.30 19.19 23.55
C ILE A 314 15.24 19.87 22.57
N SER A 315 16.47 20.15 23.00
CA SER A 315 17.50 20.69 22.10
C SER A 315 18.10 19.55 21.29
N LEU A 316 18.14 19.74 19.97
CA LEU A 316 18.81 18.82 19.04
C LEU A 316 20.27 19.22 18.76
N GLY A 317 20.71 20.33 19.32
CA GLY A 317 22.03 20.94 19.09
C GLY A 317 21.96 22.21 18.25
N THR A 318 23.06 22.94 18.20
CA THR A 318 23.16 24.22 17.44
C THR A 318 23.18 23.96 15.94
N ASN A 319 22.59 24.87 15.17
CA ASN A 319 22.52 24.83 13.69
C ASN A 319 21.87 23.53 13.15
N ARG A 320 20.82 23.08 13.80
CA ARG A 320 20.05 21.94 13.35
C ARG A 320 18.69 22.36 12.87
N ASN A 321 18.29 21.88 11.69
CA ASN A 321 16.98 22.16 11.11
C ASN A 321 16.13 20.89 11.13
N PRO A 322 15.36 20.62 12.20
CA PRO A 322 14.44 19.48 12.24
C PRO A 322 13.19 19.75 11.40
N PHE A 323 12.81 18.80 10.56
CA PHE A 323 11.62 18.87 9.72
C PHE A 323 10.56 17.82 10.10
N GLY A 324 10.66 16.62 9.58
CA GLY A 324 9.74 15.54 9.86
C GLY A 324 9.90 14.96 11.27
N VAL A 325 8.81 14.46 11.83
CA VAL A 325 8.82 13.70 13.07
C VAL A 325 7.80 12.56 12.98
N ALA A 326 8.20 11.37 13.45
CA ALA A 326 7.33 10.21 13.59
C ALA A 326 7.59 9.52 14.91
N ILE A 327 6.53 8.96 15.53
CA ILE A 327 6.60 8.27 16.81
C ILE A 327 6.40 6.78 16.56
N THR A 328 7.17 5.94 17.25
CA THR A 328 7.01 4.48 17.18
C THR A 328 5.61 4.05 17.66
N PRO A 329 5.04 2.96 17.12
CA PRO A 329 3.70 2.50 17.52
C PRO A 329 3.57 2.14 19.00
N ASP A 330 4.67 1.79 19.65
CA ASP A 330 4.72 1.57 21.11
C ASP A 330 4.83 2.89 21.93
N GLY A 331 4.96 4.03 21.23
CA GLY A 331 5.06 5.35 21.84
C GLY A 331 6.40 5.65 22.49
N THR A 332 7.40 4.76 22.44
CA THR A 332 8.62 4.88 23.25
C THR A 332 9.69 5.78 22.63
N ARG A 333 9.64 6.01 21.30
CA ARG A 333 10.65 6.80 20.59
C ARG A 333 10.04 7.72 19.55
N ALA A 334 10.63 8.91 19.39
CA ALA A 334 10.37 9.83 18.28
C ALA A 334 11.61 9.91 17.37
N TYR A 335 11.40 9.75 16.08
CA TYR A 335 12.40 9.88 15.02
C TYR A 335 12.23 11.24 14.37
N VAL A 336 13.27 12.07 14.39
CA VAL A 336 13.24 13.45 13.89
C VAL A 336 14.28 13.60 12.80
N THR A 337 13.87 13.96 11.60
CA THR A 337 14.79 14.26 10.49
C THR A 337 15.46 15.62 10.72
N ILE A 338 16.75 15.69 10.44
CA ILE A 338 17.55 16.92 10.54
C ILE A 338 18.27 17.10 9.21
N SER A 339 17.79 18.07 8.42
CA SER A 339 18.29 18.31 7.09
C SER A 339 19.69 18.92 7.12
N PHE A 340 19.83 20.21 6.94
CA PHE A 340 21.12 20.87 6.85
C PHE A 340 21.63 21.28 8.25
N PRO A 341 22.97 21.24 8.51
CA PRO A 341 24.06 20.73 7.66
C PRO A 341 24.41 19.26 7.87
N ASN A 342 23.71 18.53 8.72
CA ASN A 342 24.20 17.23 9.24
C ASN A 342 23.61 16.00 8.57
N ASN A 343 22.45 16.09 7.90
CA ASN A 343 21.78 15.00 7.19
C ASN A 343 21.65 13.72 8.05
N LEU A 344 20.89 13.82 9.12
CA LEU A 344 20.74 12.73 10.09
C LEU A 344 19.30 12.63 10.62
N VAL A 345 19.02 11.54 11.29
CA VAL A 345 17.82 11.34 12.11
C VAL A 345 18.25 11.34 13.57
N SER A 346 17.62 12.18 14.40
CA SER A 346 17.73 12.12 15.86
C SER A 346 16.63 11.24 16.42
N ILE A 347 17.00 10.36 17.35
CA ILE A 347 16.07 9.50 18.09
C ILE A 347 15.92 10.07 19.49
N ILE A 348 14.68 10.37 19.86
CA ILE A 348 14.31 10.87 21.18
C ILE A 348 13.61 9.76 21.94
N ASP A 349 14.02 9.51 23.17
CA ASP A 349 13.28 8.71 24.13
C ASP A 349 12.12 9.55 24.69
N THR A 350 10.89 9.09 24.53
CA THR A 350 9.67 9.86 24.88
C THR A 350 9.38 9.91 26.37
N ALA A 351 9.89 8.96 27.13
CA ALA A 351 9.71 8.94 28.58
C ALA A 351 10.62 9.97 29.28
N THR A 352 11.84 10.16 28.76
CA THR A 352 12.83 11.07 29.32
C THR A 352 12.94 12.39 28.57
N ASN A 353 12.37 12.48 27.37
CA ASN A 353 12.49 13.63 26.45
C ASN A 353 13.96 13.98 26.16
N THR A 354 14.80 12.97 25.94
CA THR A 354 16.22 13.15 25.63
C THR A 354 16.60 12.49 24.32
N VAL A 355 17.58 13.08 23.61
CA VAL A 355 18.17 12.46 22.42
C VAL A 355 19.04 11.27 22.85
N VAL A 356 18.71 10.07 22.39
CA VAL A 356 19.41 8.83 22.73
C VAL A 356 20.32 8.30 21.62
N ALA A 357 20.07 8.70 20.36
CA ALA A 357 20.91 8.33 19.23
C ALA A 357 20.76 9.31 18.07
N THR A 358 21.74 9.29 17.17
CA THR A 358 21.70 9.99 15.88
C THR A 358 22.18 9.04 14.79
N ILE A 359 21.49 9.03 13.62
CA ILE A 359 21.75 8.13 12.52
C ILE A 359 22.02 8.95 11.26
N PRO A 360 23.19 8.87 10.63
CA PRO A 360 23.44 9.47 9.32
C PRO A 360 22.54 8.84 8.25
N VAL A 361 21.96 9.68 7.38
CA VAL A 361 21.09 9.28 6.26
C VAL A 361 21.51 9.99 4.97
N GLY A 362 20.71 9.96 3.91
CA GLY A 362 20.97 10.69 2.67
C GLY A 362 20.88 12.21 2.86
N VAL A 363 21.14 12.97 1.76
CA VAL A 363 21.19 14.44 1.80
C VAL A 363 19.79 15.04 1.84
N ALA A 364 19.61 16.08 2.66
CA ALA A 364 18.36 16.78 2.90
C ALA A 364 17.21 15.86 3.33
N PRO A 365 17.33 15.14 4.47
CA PRO A 365 16.23 14.33 4.96
C PRO A 365 15.04 15.21 5.36
N ASP A 366 13.83 14.85 4.90
CA ASP A 366 12.60 15.62 5.11
C ASP A 366 11.54 14.79 5.87
N GLY A 367 10.77 13.96 5.18
CA GLY A 367 9.72 13.14 5.78
C GLY A 367 10.26 11.89 6.48
N VAL A 368 9.54 11.41 7.48
CA VAL A 368 9.80 10.13 8.15
C VAL A 368 8.50 9.43 8.50
N ALA A 369 8.43 8.11 8.27
CA ALA A 369 7.32 7.27 8.71
C ALA A 369 7.84 5.95 9.26
N ILE A 370 7.13 5.39 10.23
CA ILE A 370 7.48 4.13 10.89
C ILE A 370 6.47 3.07 10.49
N THR A 371 6.97 1.85 10.21
CA THR A 371 6.09 0.72 9.91
C THR A 371 5.12 0.44 11.06
N PRO A 372 3.91 -0.08 10.78
CA PRO A 372 2.93 -0.36 11.82
C PRO A 372 3.43 -1.33 12.92
N GLY A 373 4.33 -2.24 12.56
CA GLY A 373 5.00 -3.12 13.54
C GLY A 373 6.19 -2.50 14.26
N GLY A 374 6.50 -1.22 14.01
CA GLY A 374 7.58 -0.49 14.67
C GLY A 374 9.00 -0.88 14.27
N SER A 375 9.19 -1.87 13.39
CA SER A 375 10.52 -2.45 13.11
C SER A 375 11.39 -1.65 12.13
N ARG A 376 10.79 -0.75 11.34
CA ARG A 376 11.50 0.05 10.33
C ARG A 376 11.02 1.49 10.32
N ALA A 377 11.95 2.43 10.11
CA ALA A 377 11.65 3.82 9.78
C ALA A 377 12.13 4.12 8.35
N TYR A 378 11.28 4.77 7.56
CA TYR A 378 11.53 5.20 6.19
C TYR A 378 11.72 6.71 6.19
N VAL A 379 12.86 7.17 5.68
CA VAL A 379 13.26 8.58 5.69
C VAL A 379 13.51 9.03 4.27
N THR A 380 12.78 10.04 3.80
CA THR A 380 13.00 10.64 2.48
C THR A 380 14.23 11.53 2.51
N ASN A 381 15.07 11.46 1.48
CA ASN A 381 16.27 12.28 1.31
C ASN A 381 16.13 13.06 0.01
N ASP A 382 15.65 14.32 0.10
CA ASP A 382 15.21 15.16 -1.02
C ASP A 382 16.32 15.32 -2.08
N ASP A 383 17.51 15.76 -1.65
CA ASP A 383 18.65 16.03 -2.56
C ASP A 383 19.39 14.75 -3.02
N SER A 384 19.08 13.59 -2.44
CA SER A 384 19.71 12.31 -2.83
C SER A 384 18.81 11.45 -3.71
N ASP A 385 17.54 11.83 -3.94
CA ASP A 385 16.54 11.04 -4.67
C ASP A 385 16.39 9.62 -4.10
N THR A 386 16.49 9.48 -2.77
CA THR A 386 16.46 8.17 -2.09
C THR A 386 15.58 8.18 -0.86
N VAL A 387 15.25 6.97 -0.40
CA VAL A 387 14.68 6.71 0.93
C VAL A 387 15.67 5.86 1.72
N SER A 388 16.09 6.34 2.89
CA SER A 388 16.84 5.54 3.85
C SER A 388 15.89 4.69 4.69
N VAL A 389 16.16 3.39 4.80
CA VAL A 389 15.41 2.45 5.64
C VAL A 389 16.23 2.12 6.87
N ILE A 390 15.73 2.52 8.04
CA ILE A 390 16.39 2.34 9.32
C ILE A 390 15.75 1.15 10.06
N ASP A 391 16.56 0.26 10.57
CA ASP A 391 16.13 -0.77 11.53
C ASP A 391 16.05 -0.14 12.93
N THR A 392 14.86 -0.15 13.51
CA THR A 392 14.58 0.56 14.78
C THR A 392 15.17 -0.12 16.01
N ALA A 393 15.45 -1.42 15.93
CA ALA A 393 16.07 -2.17 17.03
C ALA A 393 17.57 -1.90 17.11
N THR A 394 18.24 -1.78 15.95
CA THR A 394 19.69 -1.58 15.87
C THR A 394 20.11 -0.15 15.61
N ASN A 395 19.16 0.72 15.20
CA ASN A 395 19.41 2.10 14.78
C ASN A 395 20.42 2.22 13.60
N ASN A 396 20.42 1.24 12.70
CA ASN A 396 21.25 1.24 11.50
C ASN A 396 20.42 1.43 10.23
N VAL A 397 20.98 2.12 9.24
CA VAL A 397 20.44 2.12 7.87
C VAL A 397 20.70 0.75 7.27
N VAL A 398 19.62 0.02 6.93
CA VAL A 398 19.69 -1.34 6.39
C VAL A 398 19.44 -1.38 4.89
N ALA A 399 18.87 -0.31 4.32
CA ALA A 399 18.69 -0.16 2.88
C ALA A 399 18.65 1.33 2.50
N THR A 400 19.08 1.63 1.27
CA THR A 400 18.88 2.93 0.61
C THR A 400 18.15 2.63 -0.71
N VAL A 401 16.93 3.11 -0.85
CA VAL A 401 16.04 2.82 -1.95
C VAL A 401 16.00 4.02 -2.90
N PRO A 402 16.44 3.90 -4.15
CA PRO A 402 16.27 4.95 -5.15
C PRO A 402 14.78 5.15 -5.46
N VAL A 403 14.33 6.41 -5.52
CA VAL A 403 12.93 6.80 -5.79
C VAL A 403 12.89 7.88 -6.89
N GLY A 404 11.75 8.54 -7.08
CA GLY A 404 11.67 9.71 -7.97
C GLY A 404 12.41 10.91 -7.40
N SER A 405 12.62 11.95 -8.25
CA SER A 405 13.40 13.12 -7.85
C SER A 405 12.65 14.00 -6.86
N GLY A 406 13.36 14.44 -5.83
CA GLY A 406 12.86 15.28 -4.75
C GLY A 406 11.86 14.58 -3.85
N PRO A 407 12.21 13.46 -3.17
CA PRO A 407 11.27 12.81 -2.24
C PRO A 407 11.09 13.64 -0.96
N VAL A 408 9.83 14.01 -0.67
CA VAL A 408 9.48 14.93 0.44
C VAL A 408 8.81 14.19 1.59
N ALA A 409 7.67 13.55 1.34
CA ALA A 409 6.89 12.89 2.39
C ALA A 409 6.77 11.39 2.14
N VAL A 410 6.54 10.65 3.21
CA VAL A 410 6.31 9.21 3.17
C VAL A 410 5.17 8.83 4.11
N ALA A 411 4.27 7.96 3.65
CA ALA A 411 3.25 7.32 4.48
C ALA A 411 3.26 5.81 4.23
N ILE A 412 2.99 5.04 5.27
CA ILE A 412 3.02 3.57 5.20
C ILE A 412 1.60 3.05 5.39
N THR A 413 1.20 2.06 4.59
CA THR A 413 -0.09 1.41 4.77
C THR A 413 -0.20 0.83 6.18
N PRO A 414 -1.28 1.11 6.91
CA PRO A 414 -1.52 0.46 8.19
C PRO A 414 -1.72 -1.05 7.98
N ILE A 415 -1.46 -1.83 9.01
CA ILE A 415 -1.97 -3.20 9.07
C ILE A 415 -3.42 -3.08 9.55
N PRO A 416 -4.41 -3.44 8.72
CA PRO A 416 -5.79 -3.38 9.16
C PRO A 416 -5.98 -4.24 10.41
N PRO A 417 -6.74 -3.79 11.40
CA PRO A 417 -6.97 -4.56 12.61
C PRO A 417 -7.61 -5.91 12.26
N THR A 418 -7.23 -6.96 13.00
CA THR A 418 -7.89 -8.26 12.92
C THR A 418 -9.05 -8.27 13.92
N PRO A 419 -10.22 -8.85 13.57
CA PRO A 419 -11.30 -8.95 14.53
C PRO A 419 -10.93 -9.96 15.62
N THR A 420 -11.04 -9.54 16.86
CA THR A 420 -10.80 -10.40 18.05
C THR A 420 -12.09 -10.81 18.74
N ASP A 421 -13.23 -10.25 18.33
CA ASP A 421 -14.54 -10.44 18.90
C ASP A 421 -15.61 -10.47 17.81
N LYS A 422 -16.61 -11.36 17.95
CA LYS A 422 -17.76 -11.48 17.05
C LYS A 422 -18.60 -10.21 16.99
N ASP A 423 -18.63 -9.42 18.03
CA ASP A 423 -19.36 -8.16 18.06
C ASP A 423 -18.76 -7.12 17.13
N GLN A 424 -17.45 -7.17 16.90
CA GLN A 424 -16.76 -6.33 15.92
C GLN A 424 -17.21 -6.62 14.47
N CYS A 425 -17.76 -7.81 14.21
CA CYS A 425 -18.28 -8.19 12.90
C CYS A 425 -19.70 -7.67 12.63
N LYS A 426 -20.42 -7.19 13.65
CA LYS A 426 -21.81 -6.70 13.53
C LYS A 426 -21.89 -5.34 12.82
N HIS A 427 -23.06 -5.01 12.33
CA HIS A 427 -23.38 -3.70 11.77
C HIS A 427 -22.37 -3.19 10.71
N HIS A 428 -21.96 -4.08 9.77
CA HIS A 428 -20.94 -3.83 8.76
C HIS A 428 -19.52 -3.65 9.33
N GLY A 429 -19.28 -3.97 10.61
CA GLY A 429 -17.94 -3.94 11.21
C GLY A 429 -16.94 -4.85 10.47
N TYR A 430 -17.41 -5.93 9.81
CA TYR A 430 -16.57 -6.80 8.97
C TYR A 430 -15.86 -6.08 7.82
N LEU A 431 -16.33 -4.92 7.37
CA LEU A 431 -15.70 -4.12 6.33
C LEU A 431 -14.44 -3.37 6.82
N LYS A 432 -14.24 -3.29 8.14
CA LYS A 432 -13.09 -2.60 8.75
C LYS A 432 -11.81 -3.45 8.80
N PHE A 433 -11.90 -4.74 8.47
CA PHE A 433 -10.79 -5.68 8.60
C PHE A 433 -10.19 -6.02 7.25
N GLY A 434 -8.85 -5.96 7.19
CA GLY A 434 -8.06 -6.32 6.03
C GLY A 434 -7.35 -7.68 6.20
N PRO A 435 -6.50 -8.06 5.23
CA PRO A 435 -5.65 -9.25 5.37
C PRO A 435 -4.74 -9.17 6.61
N PRO A 436 -4.43 -10.29 7.29
CA PRO A 436 -4.79 -11.67 6.91
C PRO A 436 -6.22 -12.07 7.25
N ALA A 437 -6.94 -11.31 8.06
CA ALA A 437 -8.29 -11.64 8.51
C ALA A 437 -9.37 -11.33 7.46
N GLY A 438 -9.21 -10.22 6.73
CA GLY A 438 -10.16 -9.74 5.73
C GLY A 438 -9.52 -9.40 4.38
N PRO A 439 -10.22 -8.71 3.48
CA PRO A 439 -11.59 -8.23 3.64
C PRO A 439 -12.64 -9.36 3.64
N PHE A 440 -13.59 -9.27 4.56
CA PHE A 440 -14.70 -10.20 4.61
C PHE A 440 -15.83 -9.73 3.69
N ARG A 441 -16.44 -10.67 2.96
CA ARG A 441 -17.57 -10.35 2.06
C ARG A 441 -18.89 -10.11 2.82
N ASN A 442 -18.99 -10.64 4.02
CA ASN A 442 -20.18 -10.49 4.88
C ASN A 442 -19.84 -10.78 6.35
N GLN A 443 -20.80 -10.49 7.22
CA GLN A 443 -20.68 -10.69 8.66
C GLN A 443 -20.36 -12.14 9.03
N GLY A 444 -20.93 -13.12 8.34
CA GLY A 444 -20.71 -14.54 8.63
C GLY A 444 -19.27 -14.98 8.45
N GLN A 445 -18.57 -14.50 7.41
CA GLN A 445 -17.14 -14.78 7.21
C GLN A 445 -16.28 -14.18 8.31
N CYS A 446 -16.57 -12.96 8.76
CA CYS A 446 -15.89 -12.32 9.87
C CYS A 446 -16.09 -13.07 11.17
N VAL A 447 -17.33 -13.45 11.49
CA VAL A 447 -17.65 -14.26 12.68
C VAL A 447 -16.94 -15.62 12.64
N SER A 448 -16.95 -16.28 11.49
CA SER A 448 -16.25 -17.57 11.30
C SER A 448 -14.74 -17.42 11.50
N TYR A 449 -14.13 -16.32 11.07
CA TYR A 449 -12.71 -16.05 11.34
C TYR A 449 -12.45 -16.00 12.84
N VAL A 450 -13.23 -15.23 13.61
CA VAL A 450 -13.06 -15.09 15.07
C VAL A 450 -13.29 -16.43 15.80
N GLU A 451 -14.15 -17.32 15.29
CA GLU A 451 -14.40 -18.63 15.88
C GLU A 451 -13.23 -19.62 15.72
N HIS A 452 -12.36 -19.40 14.73
CA HIS A 452 -11.29 -20.33 14.38
C HIS A 452 -9.88 -19.79 14.70
N HIS A 453 -9.75 -18.56 15.19
CA HIS A 453 -8.50 -17.90 15.56
C HIS A 453 -8.59 -17.26 16.94
#